data_5e13920f7eb9bc108f76db8cc3d154f0
#
_entry.id   5e13920f7eb9bc108f76db8cc3d154f0
#
_cell.length_a   1.000
_cell.length_b   1.000
_cell.length_c   1.000
_cell.angle_alpha   90.00
_cell.angle_beta   90.00
_cell.angle_gamma   90.00
#
_symmetry.space_group_name_H-M   'P 1'
#
loop_
_entity.id
_entity.type
_entity.pdbx_description
1 polymer ?
#
loop_
_entity_poly.entity_id
_entity_poly.type
_entity_poly.pdbx_seq_one_letter_code
_entity_poly.pdbx_strand_id
1 'polypeptide(L)'
;MNRPLQTLTLAAVLSCTMATGWASILTQTPNQKNNDYEMFMEKIRNTTIKNPSIDKNLALFQEDGSFSDIDYDDTQMTNWTPIQHIERLSDFVYAYTNEKNKYYQNEDLYQKIVKGLEYWYDVDSESDNWWHNQISEPQKLGVLLIQMRIGKKQIPQELETKILKRIQETGGDPAKWTGANRTDI
;
A
#
# COMPACT_ATOMS: atom_id res chain seq x y z
N MET A 1 22.19 -39.52 -64.66
CA MET A 1 21.03 -40.32 -65.24
C MET A 1 20.02 -40.53 -64.13
N ASN A 2 18.79 -40.14 -64.38
CA ASN A 2 17.51 -40.49 -63.76
C ASN A 2 17.12 -39.77 -62.39
N ARG A 3 16.33 -38.75 -62.54
CA ARG A 3 15.19 -38.48 -61.72
C ARG A 3 14.08 -39.51 -62.04
N PRO A 4 13.14 -39.84 -61.16
CA PRO A 4 11.86 -39.12 -61.05
C PRO A 4 11.30 -39.10 -59.62
N LEU A 5 10.30 -38.54 -59.33
CA LEU A 5 8.99 -37.97 -59.58
C LEU A 5 8.31 -37.62 -58.26
N GLN A 6 7.65 -36.53 -58.30
CA GLN A 6 6.78 -35.98 -57.28
C GLN A 6 5.55 -36.87 -57.04
N THR A 7 5.08 -36.87 -55.78
CA THR A 7 3.66 -37.13 -55.54
C THR A 7 3.17 -36.11 -54.49
N LEU A 8 2.34 -35.23 -55.00
CA LEU A 8 1.45 -34.42 -54.21
C LEU A 8 0.39 -35.31 -53.58
N THR A 9 0.16 -35.15 -52.29
CA THR A 9 -1.11 -35.57 -51.69
C THR A 9 -1.74 -34.38 -50.98
N LEU A 10 -2.82 -33.93 -51.61
CA LEU A 10 -3.82 -33.03 -51.07
C LEU A 10 -4.56 -33.76 -49.93
N ALA A 11 -4.61 -33.22 -48.76
CA ALA A 11 -5.55 -33.68 -47.74
C ALA A 11 -6.24 -32.49 -47.08
N ALA A 12 -7.47 -32.46 -47.33
CA ALA A 12 -8.62 -31.74 -46.90
C ALA A 12 -8.50 -30.95 -45.60
N VAL A 13 -8.81 -29.68 -45.76
CA VAL A 13 -9.29 -28.78 -44.69
C VAL A 13 -10.69 -29.23 -44.29
N LEU A 14 -10.85 -29.72 -43.09
CA LEU A 14 -12.16 -29.78 -42.47
C LEU A 14 -12.20 -28.72 -41.38
N SER A 15 -12.88 -27.64 -41.66
CA SER A 15 -13.30 -26.60 -40.73
C SER A 15 -14.21 -27.21 -39.67
N CYS A 16 -13.81 -27.06 -38.41
CA CYS A 16 -14.72 -27.16 -37.28
C CYS A 16 -14.71 -25.81 -36.53
N THR A 17 -15.54 -24.91 -37.01
CA THR A 17 -15.98 -23.73 -36.28
C THR A 17 -17.05 -24.18 -35.32
N MET A 18 -16.79 -24.16 -34.05
CA MET A 18 -17.72 -23.98 -32.91
C MET A 18 -16.96 -24.23 -31.59
N ALA A 19 -16.55 -23.20 -30.93
CA ALA A 19 -16.45 -23.03 -29.48
C ALA A 19 -15.45 -21.92 -29.16
N THR A 20 -15.73 -20.72 -29.61
CA THR A 20 -15.01 -19.52 -29.14
C THR A 20 -15.94 -18.64 -28.30
N GLY A 21 -16.15 -19.04 -27.09
CA GLY A 21 -17.05 -18.25 -26.22
C GLY A 21 -16.65 -18.18 -24.74
N TRP A 22 -15.72 -18.97 -24.28
CA TRP A 22 -15.51 -19.07 -22.82
C TRP A 22 -14.05 -19.09 -22.38
N ALA A 23 -13.09 -18.74 -23.23
CA ALA A 23 -11.67 -18.74 -22.88
C ALA A 23 -11.06 -17.34 -22.63
N SER A 24 -11.88 -16.27 -22.62
CA SER A 24 -11.36 -14.89 -22.51
C SER A 24 -11.18 -14.39 -21.08
N ILE A 25 -11.41 -15.21 -20.07
CA ILE A 25 -11.42 -14.74 -18.66
C ILE A 25 -10.13 -15.04 -17.89
N LEU A 26 -9.18 -15.79 -18.44
CA LEU A 26 -8.04 -16.28 -17.62
C LEU A 26 -6.63 -16.01 -18.17
N THR A 27 -6.45 -15.09 -19.12
CA THR A 27 -5.09 -14.68 -19.50
C THR A 27 -4.94 -13.15 -19.46
N GLN A 28 -4.98 -12.56 -18.28
CA GLN A 28 -4.35 -11.25 -18.11
C GLN A 28 -2.85 -11.45 -18.32
N THR A 29 -2.30 -10.81 -19.35
CA THR A 29 -0.86 -10.79 -19.57
C THR A 29 -0.18 -10.10 -18.37
N PRO A 30 1.05 -10.52 -17.99
CA PRO A 30 1.78 -9.87 -16.88
C PRO A 30 1.85 -8.35 -17.00
N ASN A 31 1.91 -7.80 -18.21
CA ASN A 31 1.91 -6.35 -18.47
C ASN A 31 0.58 -5.66 -18.14
N GLN A 32 -0.55 -6.33 -18.38
CA GLN A 32 -1.87 -5.73 -18.08
C GLN A 32 -2.11 -5.69 -16.58
N LYS A 33 -1.73 -6.74 -15.87
CA LYS A 33 -1.83 -6.79 -14.40
C LYS A 33 -0.98 -5.72 -13.70
N ASN A 34 0.23 -5.46 -14.21
CA ASN A 34 1.08 -4.38 -13.69
C ASN A 34 0.48 -2.99 -13.96
N ASN A 35 -0.14 -2.77 -15.12
CA ASN A 35 -0.78 -1.50 -15.46
C ASN A 35 -2.00 -1.21 -14.57
N ASP A 36 -2.85 -2.22 -14.32
CA ASP A 36 -4.03 -2.08 -13.47
C ASP A 36 -3.64 -1.76 -12.02
N TYR A 37 -2.55 -2.37 -11.54
CA TYR A 37 -2.02 -2.11 -10.21
C TYR A 37 -1.48 -0.68 -10.08
N GLU A 38 -0.70 -0.22 -11.03
CA GLU A 38 -0.18 1.16 -11.06
C GLU A 38 -1.32 2.19 -11.17
N MET A 39 -2.33 1.94 -11.99
CA MET A 39 -3.52 2.79 -12.08
C MET A 39 -4.28 2.87 -10.75
N PHE A 40 -4.40 1.76 -10.04
CA PHE A 40 -5.04 1.73 -8.72
C PHE A 40 -4.24 2.55 -7.70
N MET A 41 -2.93 2.38 -7.65
CA MET A 41 -2.06 3.14 -6.76
C MET A 41 -2.07 4.63 -7.07
N GLU A 42 -2.09 5.00 -8.36
CA GLU A 42 -2.21 6.39 -8.79
C GLU A 42 -3.56 7.00 -8.38
N LYS A 43 -4.63 6.24 -8.48
CA LYS A 43 -5.95 6.68 -8.02
C LYS A 43 -5.93 6.96 -6.51
N ILE A 44 -5.37 6.09 -5.70
CA ILE A 44 -5.23 6.31 -4.24
C ILE A 44 -4.43 7.59 -4.00
N ARG A 45 -3.26 7.75 -4.61
CA ARG A 45 -2.42 8.95 -4.47
C ARG A 45 -3.19 10.23 -4.82
N ASN A 46 -3.92 10.23 -5.93
CA ASN A 46 -4.67 11.39 -6.40
C ASN A 46 -5.85 11.75 -5.48
N THR A 47 -6.47 10.79 -4.83
CA THR A 47 -7.54 11.04 -3.85
C THR A 47 -7.02 11.53 -2.49
N THR A 48 -5.74 11.33 -2.21
CA THR A 48 -5.12 11.64 -0.91
C THR A 48 -4.11 12.78 -0.97
N ILE A 49 -4.06 13.56 -2.07
CA ILE A 49 -3.15 14.71 -2.17
C ILE A 49 -3.43 15.72 -1.05
N LYS A 50 -2.43 15.92 -0.20
CA LYS A 50 -2.47 16.90 0.90
C LYS A 50 -1.20 17.73 0.90
N ASN A 51 -1.28 18.92 1.46
CA ASN A 51 -0.14 19.80 1.71
C ASN A 51 -0.19 20.29 3.17
N PRO A 52 0.05 19.41 4.15
CA PRO A 52 -0.08 19.77 5.55
C PRO A 52 1.06 20.66 6.03
N SER A 53 0.75 21.50 7.04
CA SER A 53 1.78 22.12 7.87
C SER A 53 2.15 21.16 8.99
N ILE A 54 3.40 20.72 9.02
CA ILE A 54 3.87 19.71 9.98
C ILE A 54 4.74 20.26 11.12
N ASP A 55 4.92 21.57 11.19
CA ASP A 55 5.84 22.18 12.15
C ASP A 55 5.52 21.86 13.62
N LYS A 56 4.22 21.79 13.96
CA LYS A 56 3.78 21.40 15.30
C LYS A 56 4.14 19.94 15.60
N ASN A 57 3.88 19.05 14.67
CA ASN A 57 4.17 17.62 14.84
C ASN A 57 5.68 17.36 14.89
N LEU A 58 6.49 18.13 14.13
CA LEU A 58 7.94 18.05 14.21
C LEU A 58 8.48 18.48 15.58
N ALA A 59 7.87 19.48 16.22
CA ALA A 59 8.26 19.93 17.56
C ALA A 59 7.95 18.88 18.67
N LEU A 60 7.03 17.97 18.43
CA LEU A 60 6.64 16.88 19.32
C LEU A 60 7.41 15.58 19.07
N PHE A 61 8.05 15.47 17.90
CA PHE A 61 8.78 14.27 17.49
C PHE A 61 10.08 14.11 18.28
N GLN A 62 10.30 12.92 18.85
CA GLN A 62 11.44 12.60 19.72
C GLN A 62 12.55 11.84 18.98
N GLU A 63 13.71 11.74 19.62
CA GLU A 63 14.89 11.06 19.05
C GLU A 63 14.68 9.56 18.86
N ASP A 64 13.81 8.93 19.64
CA ASP A 64 13.47 7.50 19.51
C ASP A 64 12.44 7.21 18.41
N GLY A 65 11.83 8.24 17.83
CA GLY A 65 10.79 8.12 16.81
C GLY A 65 9.37 8.28 17.34
N SER A 66 9.18 8.43 18.65
CA SER A 66 7.89 8.69 19.30
C SER A 66 7.42 10.15 19.15
N PHE A 67 6.20 10.42 19.59
CA PHE A 67 5.68 11.77 19.82
C PHE A 67 5.44 11.98 21.32
N SER A 68 5.95 13.08 21.87
CA SER A 68 5.98 13.35 23.32
C SER A 68 4.61 13.50 23.98
N ASP A 69 3.56 13.71 23.22
CA ASP A 69 2.18 13.93 23.66
C ASP A 69 1.25 12.73 23.39
N ILE A 70 1.79 11.59 22.97
CA ILE A 70 1.04 10.35 22.76
C ILE A 70 1.33 9.38 23.90
N ASP A 71 0.27 8.89 24.52
CA ASP A 71 0.33 7.77 25.44
C ASP A 71 0.21 6.45 24.64
N TYR A 72 1.31 5.75 24.47
CA TYR A 72 1.37 4.50 23.68
C TYR A 72 0.83 3.28 24.43
N ASP A 73 0.63 3.39 25.74
CA ASP A 73 0.02 2.37 26.58
C ASP A 73 -1.52 2.52 26.65
N ASP A 74 -2.08 3.56 25.99
CA ASP A 74 -3.52 3.75 25.88
C ASP A 74 -4.16 2.62 25.04
N THR A 75 -5.13 1.90 25.63
CA THR A 75 -5.89 0.82 24.96
C THR A 75 -7.35 1.18 24.74
N GLN A 76 -7.76 2.43 24.94
CA GLN A 76 -9.16 2.85 24.88
C GLN A 76 -9.85 2.45 23.59
N MET A 77 -11.12 2.02 23.73
CA MET A 77 -11.95 1.66 22.56
C MET A 77 -12.35 2.86 21.70
N THR A 78 -12.45 4.03 22.31
CA THR A 78 -12.84 5.28 21.65
C THR A 78 -11.78 6.34 21.91
N ASN A 79 -11.48 7.17 20.91
CA ASN A 79 -10.44 8.19 20.99
C ASN A 79 -9.04 7.61 21.30
N TRP A 80 -8.75 6.43 20.81
CA TRP A 80 -7.46 5.78 20.97
C TRP A 80 -6.33 6.66 20.42
N THR A 81 -5.53 7.19 21.35
CA THR A 81 -4.54 8.22 21.03
C THR A 81 -3.34 7.73 20.22
N PRO A 82 -2.84 6.47 20.35
CA PRO A 82 -1.73 5.98 19.57
C PRO A 82 -1.92 6.06 18.05
N ILE A 83 -3.15 5.95 17.52
CA ILE A 83 -3.40 6.07 16.08
C ILE A 83 -2.93 7.40 15.49
N GLN A 84 -2.84 8.45 16.30
CA GLN A 84 -2.33 9.75 15.87
C GLN A 84 -0.87 9.69 15.42
N HIS A 85 -0.10 8.69 15.88
CA HIS A 85 1.27 8.47 15.43
C HIS A 85 1.31 8.23 13.92
N ILE A 86 0.51 7.29 13.42
CA ILE A 86 0.44 6.99 11.97
C ILE A 86 -0.13 8.17 11.20
N GLU A 87 -1.10 8.87 11.75
CA GLU A 87 -1.69 10.06 11.11
C GLU A 87 -0.66 11.17 10.93
N ARG A 88 0.16 11.43 11.93
CA ARG A 88 1.26 12.41 11.86
C ARG A 88 2.38 11.96 10.91
N LEU A 89 2.72 10.67 10.91
CA LEU A 89 3.65 10.13 9.91
C LEU A 89 3.10 10.24 8.50
N SER A 90 1.80 10.05 8.31
CA SER A 90 1.15 10.27 7.02
C SER A 90 1.28 11.73 6.57
N ASP A 91 1.10 12.69 7.49
CA ASP A 91 1.33 14.10 7.20
C ASP A 91 2.79 14.40 6.85
N PHE A 92 3.75 13.74 7.51
CA PHE A 92 5.18 13.83 7.16
C PHE A 92 5.44 13.30 5.75
N VAL A 93 4.84 12.16 5.38
CA VAL A 93 4.95 11.60 4.03
C VAL A 93 4.33 12.53 3.00
N TYR A 94 3.16 13.12 3.26
CA TYR A 94 2.58 14.11 2.36
C TYR A 94 3.47 15.35 2.19
N ALA A 95 4.05 15.85 3.28
CA ALA A 95 4.98 16.99 3.21
C ALA A 95 6.26 16.64 2.43
N TYR A 96 6.78 15.42 2.61
CA TYR A 96 7.97 14.91 1.92
C TYR A 96 7.74 14.71 0.42
N THR A 97 6.56 14.29 0.01
CA THR A 97 6.24 13.91 -1.38
C THR A 97 5.57 15.02 -2.19
N ASN A 98 5.11 16.10 -1.57
CA ASN A 98 4.44 17.20 -2.25
C ASN A 98 5.43 18.30 -2.65
N GLU A 99 5.60 18.52 -3.95
CA GLU A 99 6.51 19.53 -4.52
C GLU A 99 6.25 20.97 -4.04
N LYS A 100 5.04 21.26 -3.57
CA LYS A 100 4.67 22.59 -3.05
C LYS A 100 4.95 22.77 -1.58
N ASN A 101 5.39 21.69 -0.88
CA ASN A 101 5.71 21.75 0.54
C ASN A 101 7.16 22.16 0.75
N LYS A 102 7.44 22.97 1.78
CA LYS A 102 8.81 23.38 2.14
C LYS A 102 9.72 22.22 2.55
N TYR A 103 9.12 21.06 2.89
CA TYR A 103 9.82 19.83 3.24
C TYR A 103 9.91 18.81 2.10
N TYR A 104 9.59 19.23 0.87
CA TYR A 104 9.68 18.35 -0.29
C TYR A 104 11.07 17.73 -0.43
N GLN A 105 11.14 16.40 -0.43
CA GLN A 105 12.36 15.60 -0.53
C GLN A 105 13.44 15.95 0.53
N ASN A 106 13.03 16.48 1.68
CA ASN A 106 13.92 16.84 2.77
C ASN A 106 14.48 15.57 3.43
N GLU A 107 15.81 15.50 3.55
CA GLU A 107 16.50 14.32 4.08
C GLU A 107 16.19 14.08 5.56
N ASP A 108 16.20 15.13 6.38
CA ASP A 108 15.92 15.01 7.83
C ASP A 108 14.49 14.53 8.07
N LEU A 109 13.53 15.01 7.25
CA LEU A 109 12.15 14.53 7.33
C LEU A 109 12.04 13.07 6.91
N TYR A 110 12.76 12.63 5.86
CA TYR A 110 12.82 11.23 5.48
C TYR A 110 13.31 10.34 6.62
N GLN A 111 14.39 10.73 7.30
CA GLN A 111 14.93 9.97 8.43
C GLN A 111 13.92 9.89 9.58
N LYS A 112 13.17 10.96 9.84
CA LYS A 112 12.10 10.96 10.85
C LYS A 112 10.95 10.03 10.46
N ILE A 113 10.56 9.98 9.20
CA ILE A 113 9.53 9.05 8.71
C ILE A 113 9.97 7.61 8.96
N VAL A 114 11.19 7.25 8.55
CA VAL A 114 11.72 5.89 8.75
C VAL A 114 11.74 5.54 10.24
N LYS A 115 12.29 6.42 11.06
CA LYS A 115 12.43 6.20 12.50
C LYS A 115 11.09 6.11 13.22
N GLY A 116 10.12 6.92 12.82
CA GLY A 116 8.76 6.84 13.36
C GLY A 116 8.06 5.52 12.99
N LEU A 117 8.29 5.02 11.77
CA LEU A 117 7.76 3.71 11.35
C LEU A 117 8.43 2.55 12.10
N GLU A 118 9.74 2.65 12.35
CA GLU A 118 10.46 1.67 13.20
C GLU A 118 9.89 1.67 14.61
N TYR A 119 9.74 2.85 15.21
CA TYR A 119 9.15 2.99 16.55
C TYR A 119 7.74 2.40 16.61
N TRP A 120 6.86 2.74 15.65
CA TRP A 120 5.51 2.20 15.60
C TRP A 120 5.48 0.68 15.52
N TYR A 121 6.36 0.11 14.71
CA TYR A 121 6.47 -1.35 14.61
C TYR A 121 6.90 -2.00 15.91
N ASP A 122 7.85 -1.37 16.63
CA ASP A 122 8.45 -1.94 17.85
C ASP A 122 7.57 -1.75 19.09
N VAL A 123 6.82 -0.63 19.18
CA VAL A 123 5.96 -0.35 20.34
C VAL A 123 4.72 -1.23 20.37
N ASP A 124 4.22 -1.63 19.20
CA ASP A 124 3.11 -2.58 19.03
C ASP A 124 1.84 -2.22 19.82
N SER A 125 1.47 -0.94 19.80
CA SER A 125 0.27 -0.44 20.51
C SER A 125 -1.01 -1.04 19.93
N GLU A 126 -1.89 -1.53 20.81
CA GLU A 126 -3.19 -2.11 20.45
C GLU A 126 -4.34 -1.43 21.19
N SER A 127 -5.48 -1.28 20.51
CA SER A 127 -6.74 -0.81 21.09
C SER A 127 -7.61 -1.98 21.51
N ASP A 128 -8.40 -1.80 22.57
CA ASP A 128 -9.49 -2.74 22.93
C ASP A 128 -10.60 -2.77 21.86
N ASN A 129 -10.59 -1.84 20.91
CA ASN A 129 -11.48 -1.83 19.76
C ASN A 129 -10.81 -2.48 18.54
N TRP A 130 -11.23 -3.69 18.22
CA TRP A 130 -10.74 -4.45 17.07
C TRP A 130 -10.73 -3.66 15.73
N TRP A 131 -11.63 -2.68 15.56
CA TRP A 131 -11.72 -1.88 14.35
C TRP A 131 -10.44 -1.05 14.12
N HIS A 132 -9.85 -0.53 15.20
CA HIS A 132 -8.57 0.18 15.09
C HIS A 132 -7.47 -0.75 14.61
N ASN A 133 -7.38 -1.95 15.18
CA ASN A 133 -6.27 -2.89 14.93
C ASN A 133 -6.42 -3.59 13.56
N GLN A 134 -7.65 -3.95 13.16
CA GLN A 134 -7.88 -4.77 11.96
C GLN A 134 -8.28 -3.98 10.72
N ILE A 135 -8.72 -2.73 10.85
CA ILE A 135 -9.17 -1.90 9.73
C ILE A 135 -8.39 -0.59 9.68
N SER A 136 -8.49 0.25 10.71
CA SER A 136 -7.98 1.62 10.64
C SER A 136 -6.46 1.69 10.51
N GLU A 137 -5.73 0.95 11.33
CA GLU A 137 -4.27 0.91 11.27
C GLU A 137 -3.74 0.33 9.95
N PRO A 138 -4.15 -0.89 9.51
CA PRO A 138 -3.70 -1.46 8.24
C PRO A 138 -3.99 -0.54 7.04
N GLN A 139 -5.18 0.07 7.00
CA GLN A 139 -5.56 1.00 5.93
C GLN A 139 -4.65 2.24 5.90
N LYS A 140 -4.40 2.87 7.05
CA LYS A 140 -3.55 4.06 7.14
C LYS A 140 -2.10 3.75 6.77
N LEU A 141 -1.54 2.64 7.26
CA LEU A 141 -0.20 2.20 6.91
C LEU A 141 -0.08 1.88 5.42
N GLY A 142 -1.05 1.18 4.84
CA GLY A 142 -1.09 0.88 3.42
C GLY A 142 -1.09 2.15 2.55
N VAL A 143 -1.93 3.13 2.86
CA VAL A 143 -1.97 4.43 2.15
C VAL A 143 -0.66 5.19 2.30
N LEU A 144 -0.06 5.21 3.51
CA LEU A 144 1.23 5.83 3.76
C LEU A 144 2.35 5.22 2.89
N LEU A 145 2.44 3.90 2.83
CA LEU A 145 3.42 3.19 2.00
C LEU A 145 3.22 3.49 0.50
N ILE A 146 1.96 3.50 0.02
CA ILE A 146 1.63 3.84 -1.37
C ILE A 146 2.06 5.28 -1.68
N GLN A 147 1.78 6.22 -0.79
CA GLN A 147 2.17 7.63 -0.96
C GLN A 147 3.69 7.78 -0.98
N MET A 148 4.40 7.01 -0.15
CA MET A 148 5.86 7.07 -0.10
C MET A 148 6.54 6.61 -1.41
N ARG A 149 5.84 5.82 -2.27
CA ARG A 149 6.34 5.37 -3.58
C ARG A 149 6.67 6.50 -4.56
N ILE A 150 6.09 7.69 -4.39
CA ILE A 150 6.43 8.86 -5.22
C ILE A 150 7.58 9.69 -4.63
N GLY A 151 8.04 9.37 -3.43
CA GLY A 151 9.18 10.03 -2.81
C GLY A 151 10.50 9.70 -3.51
N LYS A 152 11.47 10.59 -3.41
CA LYS A 152 12.84 10.38 -3.93
C LYS A 152 13.51 9.14 -3.30
N LYS A 153 13.28 8.93 -2.00
CA LYS A 153 13.73 7.76 -1.28
C LYS A 153 12.51 6.92 -0.87
N GLN A 154 12.66 5.62 -0.95
CA GLN A 154 11.66 4.66 -0.51
C GLN A 154 11.91 4.25 0.93
N ILE A 155 10.91 3.72 1.60
CA ILE A 155 11.10 3.06 2.91
C ILE A 155 12.11 1.91 2.74
N PRO A 156 13.05 1.71 3.67
CA PRO A 156 13.97 0.58 3.63
C PRO A 156 13.22 -0.74 3.45
N GLN A 157 13.65 -1.57 2.51
CA GLN A 157 12.93 -2.78 2.10
C GLN A 157 12.63 -3.73 3.27
N GLU A 158 13.55 -3.84 4.22
CA GLU A 158 13.36 -4.69 5.41
C GLU A 158 12.20 -4.17 6.26
N LEU A 159 12.17 -2.87 6.54
CA LEU A 159 11.11 -2.23 7.32
C LEU A 159 9.76 -2.31 6.59
N GLU A 160 9.75 -2.01 5.30
CA GLU A 160 8.53 -2.12 4.48
C GLU A 160 7.98 -3.55 4.51
N THR A 161 8.85 -4.56 4.39
CA THR A 161 8.44 -5.97 4.44
C THR A 161 7.84 -6.34 5.80
N LYS A 162 8.42 -5.85 6.89
CA LYS A 162 7.88 -6.04 8.25
C LYS A 162 6.48 -5.43 8.39
N ILE A 163 6.31 -4.19 7.93
CA ILE A 163 5.02 -3.48 8.00
C ILE A 163 3.97 -4.19 7.13
N LEU A 164 4.31 -4.57 5.90
CA LEU A 164 3.39 -5.29 5.01
C LEU A 164 2.97 -6.64 5.60
N LYS A 165 3.90 -7.37 6.22
CA LYS A 165 3.59 -8.62 6.91
C LYS A 165 2.62 -8.38 8.06
N ARG A 166 2.85 -7.36 8.89
CA ARG A 166 1.93 -6.99 9.97
C ARG A 166 0.54 -6.63 9.43
N ILE A 167 0.43 -5.80 8.40
CA ILE A 167 -0.84 -5.47 7.74
C ILE A 167 -1.58 -6.74 7.29
N GLN A 168 -0.85 -7.71 6.74
CA GLN A 168 -1.43 -8.97 6.27
C GLN A 168 -1.90 -9.87 7.42
N GLU A 169 -1.18 -9.88 8.54
CA GLU A 169 -1.49 -10.71 9.71
C GLU A 169 -2.60 -10.13 10.59
N THR A 170 -2.64 -8.79 10.72
CA THR A 170 -3.63 -8.08 11.55
C THR A 170 -4.86 -7.65 10.79
N GLY A 171 -4.73 -7.38 9.48
CA GLY A 171 -5.84 -6.95 8.63
C GLY A 171 -6.97 -7.96 8.62
N GLY A 172 -8.20 -7.46 8.68
CA GLY A 172 -9.39 -8.30 8.68
C GLY A 172 -9.58 -9.03 7.35
N ASP A 173 -10.18 -10.21 7.40
CA ASP A 173 -10.61 -10.97 6.21
C ASP A 173 -11.94 -10.38 5.68
N PRO A 174 -11.97 -9.73 4.51
CA PRO A 174 -13.19 -9.11 3.98
C PRO A 174 -14.33 -10.12 3.77
N ALA A 175 -14.03 -11.41 3.67
CA ALA A 175 -15.07 -12.45 3.56
C ALA A 175 -15.86 -12.64 4.87
N LYS A 176 -15.30 -12.24 6.01
CA LYS A 176 -15.90 -12.37 7.34
C LYS A 176 -16.73 -11.15 7.75
N TRP A 177 -16.61 -10.03 7.03
CA TRP A 177 -17.23 -8.77 7.40
C TRP A 177 -18.43 -8.41 6.52
N THR A 178 -19.31 -7.56 7.02
CA THR A 178 -20.49 -7.05 6.31
C THR A 178 -20.55 -5.52 6.37
N GLY A 179 -21.31 -4.92 5.45
CA GLY A 179 -21.48 -3.47 5.42
C GLY A 179 -20.19 -2.71 5.08
N ALA A 180 -20.01 -1.53 5.68
CA ALA A 180 -18.87 -0.66 5.42
C ALA A 180 -17.54 -1.33 5.75
N ASN A 181 -17.45 -2.08 6.85
CA ASN A 181 -16.22 -2.77 7.25
C ASN A 181 -15.66 -3.70 6.18
N ARG A 182 -16.54 -4.33 5.38
CA ARG A 182 -16.11 -5.18 4.26
C ARG A 182 -15.47 -4.41 3.11
N THR A 183 -15.82 -3.14 2.95
CA THR A 183 -15.29 -2.28 1.88
C THR A 183 -14.04 -1.52 2.31
N ASP A 184 -13.77 -1.46 3.61
CA ASP A 184 -12.67 -0.71 4.19
C ASP A 184 -11.40 -1.56 4.39
N ILE A 185 -11.50 -2.89 4.20
CA ILE A 185 -10.40 -3.86 4.33
C ILE A 185 -9.65 -4.08 3.03
#